data_c25a5328fb12ea84adf002562cdb69c7
#
_entry.id   c25a5328fb12ea84adf002562cdb69c7
#
_cell.length_a   1.000
_cell.length_b   1.000
_cell.length_c   1.000
_cell.angle_alpha   90.00
_cell.angle_beta   90.00
_cell.angle_gamma   90.00
#
_symmetry.space_group_name_H-M   'P 1'
#
loop_
_entity.id
_entity.type
_entity.pdbx_description
1 polymer ?
#
loop_
_entity_poly.entity_id
_entity_poly.type
_entity_poly.pdbx_seq_one_letter_code
_entity_poly.pdbx_strand_id
1 'polypeptide(L)'
;MVRELIKKISKGARFNQIYLQKNEGIGFEPGKSVVISPLENRISKEPAIFEYNVKLESLKREIAKLVFKVTDNYGYYDNIIITGSFLDEGFNFEDIDIIIINPVNMEKDRLKDSIRQNTGINPHLILIDSESFNKGIKRDPLFRLMVDRYVSARRAIFRKDREINYKLLDIYLLKNKNLIEGYDLFSIRQRKKLLRDFISIKLFSENKEVTIKSIEKEINMLFGKDIIENLFYYGNNEEKHKFISKLKKEFNKLEKHILENYENSQKISGH
;
A
#
# COMPACT_ATOMS: atom_id res chain seq x y z
N MET A 1 12.16 17.17 14.06
CA MET A 1 11.48 15.87 14.04
C MET A 1 10.98 15.61 15.44
N VAL A 2 9.65 15.60 15.67
CA VAL A 2 9.09 15.29 16.99
C VAL A 2 9.17 13.78 17.15
N ARG A 3 9.93 13.29 18.12
CA ARG A 3 9.96 11.87 18.49
C ARG A 3 8.97 11.65 19.61
N GLU A 4 8.13 10.66 19.43
CA GLU A 4 7.20 10.20 20.46
C GLU A 4 7.68 8.86 21.00
N LEU A 5 7.67 8.72 22.32
CA LEU A 5 7.93 7.46 23.02
C LEU A 5 6.68 7.06 23.80
N ILE A 6 6.26 5.83 23.64
CA ILE A 6 5.19 5.22 24.43
C ILE A 6 5.83 4.40 25.55
N LYS A 7 5.57 4.79 26.79
CA LYS A 7 6.11 4.09 27.97
C LYS A 7 5.02 3.83 28.99
N LYS A 8 5.15 2.70 29.66
CA LYS A 8 4.26 2.37 30.78
C LYS A 8 4.72 3.10 32.04
N ILE A 9 3.75 3.68 32.75
CA ILE A 9 4.01 4.27 34.06
C ILE A 9 4.16 3.14 35.09
N SER A 10 5.27 3.15 35.80
CA SER A 10 5.55 2.23 36.89
C SER A 10 5.25 2.90 38.23
N LYS A 11 4.66 2.13 39.16
CA LYS A 11 4.36 2.61 40.51
C LYS A 11 5.67 2.65 41.31
N GLY A 12 6.05 3.82 41.75
CA GLY A 12 7.15 3.99 42.75
C GLY A 12 6.60 4.20 44.14
N ALA A 13 7.49 4.25 45.14
CA ALA A 13 7.11 4.37 46.54
C ALA A 13 6.44 5.71 46.87
N ARG A 14 6.89 6.83 46.26
CA ARG A 14 6.38 8.17 46.48
C ARG A 14 5.84 8.83 45.20
N PHE A 15 6.38 8.43 44.03
CA PHE A 15 6.03 9.00 42.74
C PHE A 15 5.84 7.90 41.70
N ASN A 16 4.96 8.12 40.74
CA ASN A 16 4.92 7.30 39.55
C ASN A 16 6.13 7.63 38.67
N GLN A 17 6.72 6.62 38.01
CA GLN A 17 7.99 6.73 37.31
C GLN A 17 7.87 6.20 35.87
N ILE A 18 8.59 6.85 34.96
CA ILE A 18 8.75 6.40 33.59
C ILE A 18 10.25 6.18 33.36
N TYR A 19 10.59 4.95 32.91
CA TYR A 19 11.96 4.57 32.64
C TYR A 19 12.27 4.62 31.17
N LEU A 20 13.37 5.31 30.81
CA LEU A 20 13.91 5.35 29.46
C LEU A 20 15.27 4.62 29.47
N GLN A 21 15.49 3.75 28.49
CA GLN A 21 16.81 3.18 28.28
C GLN A 21 17.72 4.23 27.67
N LYS A 22 19.01 4.23 28.02
CA LYS A 22 19.98 5.23 27.55
C LYS A 22 20.09 5.31 26.03
N ASN A 23 19.85 4.23 25.32
CA ASN A 23 19.89 4.14 23.86
C ASN A 23 18.56 4.50 23.15
N GLU A 24 17.46 4.59 23.89
CA GLU A 24 16.15 5.02 23.33
C GLU A 24 15.99 6.55 23.28
N GLY A 25 16.90 7.28 23.90
CA GLY A 25 16.69 8.60 24.40
C GLY A 25 17.16 9.78 23.54
N ILE A 26 17.36 9.67 22.21
CA ILE A 26 17.71 10.84 21.41
C ILE A 26 16.55 11.85 21.48
N GLY A 27 16.78 12.99 22.16
CA GLY A 27 15.80 14.03 22.44
C GLY A 27 15.18 13.98 23.85
N PHE A 28 15.53 12.95 24.65
CA PHE A 28 15.05 12.75 26.02
C PHE A 28 16.21 12.68 27.05
N GLU A 29 17.24 13.47 26.81
CA GLU A 29 18.41 13.52 27.67
C GLU A 29 18.06 14.08 29.07
N PRO A 30 18.79 13.68 30.12
CA PRO A 30 18.60 14.21 31.47
C PRO A 30 18.64 15.75 31.48
N GLY A 31 17.71 16.35 32.22
CA GLY A 31 17.60 17.81 32.33
C GLY A 31 16.69 18.48 31.28
N LYS A 32 16.19 17.75 30.27
CA LYS A 32 15.20 18.30 29.33
C LYS A 32 13.78 18.13 29.83
N SER A 33 12.95 19.14 29.57
CA SER A 33 11.52 19.09 29.85
C SER A 33 10.79 18.31 28.76
N VAL A 34 9.86 17.44 29.16
CA VAL A 34 9.01 16.66 28.27
C VAL A 34 7.55 16.84 28.67
N VAL A 35 6.65 16.78 27.69
CA VAL A 35 5.22 16.74 27.93
C VAL A 35 4.78 15.27 27.95
N ILE A 36 4.18 14.87 29.06
CA ILE A 36 3.62 13.52 29.24
C ILE A 36 2.10 13.64 29.14
N SER A 37 1.50 12.88 28.23
CA SER A 37 0.04 12.80 28.08
C SER A 37 -0.43 11.36 28.21
N PRO A 38 -1.51 11.08 28.98
CA PRO A 38 -2.16 9.78 28.95
C PRO A 38 -2.57 9.40 27.53
N LEU A 39 -2.39 8.12 27.17
CA LEU A 39 -2.81 7.63 25.83
C LEU A 39 -4.32 7.84 25.60
N GLU A 40 -5.11 7.71 26.65
CA GLU A 40 -6.57 7.88 26.64
C GLU A 40 -6.98 9.32 26.25
N ASN A 41 -6.18 10.33 26.59
CA ASN A 41 -6.45 11.73 26.22
C ASN A 41 -6.15 12.04 24.74
N ARG A 42 -5.54 11.13 24.00
CA ARG A 42 -5.39 11.27 22.54
C ARG A 42 -6.68 11.04 21.77
N ILE A 43 -7.66 10.36 22.40
CA ILE A 43 -8.97 10.06 21.81
C ILE A 43 -9.82 11.33 21.61
N SER A 44 -9.51 12.43 22.31
CA SER A 44 -10.26 13.70 22.23
C SER A 44 -9.72 14.72 21.21
N LYS A 45 -8.53 14.50 20.62
CA LYS A 45 -8.00 15.37 19.56
C LYS A 45 -8.39 14.80 18.21
N GLU A 46 -8.77 15.68 17.29
CA GLU A 46 -8.95 15.26 15.88
C GLU A 46 -7.75 14.43 15.42
N PRO A 47 -7.98 13.26 14.83
CA PRO A 47 -6.89 12.42 14.37
C PRO A 47 -6.03 13.19 13.39
N ALA A 48 -4.71 13.15 13.58
CA ALA A 48 -3.78 13.71 12.63
C ALA A 48 -3.89 12.97 11.31
N ILE A 49 -3.73 13.70 10.20
CA ILE A 49 -3.70 13.12 8.85
C ILE A 49 -2.34 13.43 8.22
N PHE A 50 -1.65 12.38 7.79
CA PHE A 50 -0.42 12.48 7.01
C PHE A 50 -0.69 11.99 5.60
N GLU A 51 -0.61 12.89 4.63
CA GLU A 51 -0.79 12.61 3.21
C GLU A 51 0.58 12.35 2.56
N TYR A 52 0.70 11.25 1.82
CA TYR A 52 1.92 10.90 1.09
C TYR A 52 1.59 10.68 -0.40
N ASN A 53 2.25 11.44 -1.27
CA ASN A 53 2.03 11.43 -2.73
C ASN A 53 0.57 11.63 -3.16
N VAL A 54 -0.25 12.21 -2.32
CA VAL A 54 -1.67 12.51 -2.58
C VAL A 54 -2.07 13.75 -1.83
N LYS A 55 -3.05 14.48 -2.37
CA LYS A 55 -3.74 15.58 -1.68
C LYS A 55 -5.22 15.25 -1.67
N LEU A 56 -5.76 14.99 -0.49
CA LEU A 56 -7.17 14.66 -0.36
C LEU A 56 -8.07 15.88 -0.53
N GLU A 57 -9.21 15.65 -1.16
CA GLU A 57 -10.36 16.54 -1.13
C GLU A 57 -10.91 16.65 0.30
N SER A 58 -11.50 17.81 0.64
CA SER A 58 -11.95 18.08 2.02
C SER A 58 -12.87 17.01 2.59
N LEU A 59 -13.86 16.55 1.80
CA LEU A 59 -14.81 15.51 2.25
C LEU A 59 -14.11 14.16 2.48
N LYS A 60 -13.20 13.75 1.61
CA LYS A 60 -12.42 12.51 1.82
C LYS A 60 -11.51 12.59 3.04
N ARG A 61 -11.00 13.78 3.32
CA ARG A 61 -10.21 14.02 4.53
C ARG A 61 -11.05 13.81 5.79
N GLU A 62 -12.29 14.29 5.81
CA GLU A 62 -13.20 14.08 6.94
C GLU A 62 -13.59 12.58 7.06
N ILE A 63 -13.83 11.88 5.95
CA ILE A 63 -14.06 10.43 5.95
C ILE A 63 -12.84 9.69 6.52
N ALA A 64 -11.62 10.05 6.11
CA ALA A 64 -10.40 9.44 6.64
C ALA A 64 -10.25 9.66 8.15
N LYS A 65 -10.51 10.90 8.64
CA LYS A 65 -10.53 11.19 10.08
C LYS A 65 -11.55 10.32 10.82
N LEU A 66 -12.75 10.16 10.24
CA LEU A 66 -13.79 9.35 10.83
C LEU A 66 -13.40 7.86 10.91
N VAL A 67 -12.78 7.33 9.84
CA VAL A 67 -12.21 5.97 9.84
C VAL A 67 -11.17 5.80 10.95
N PHE A 68 -10.25 6.76 11.10
CA PHE A 68 -9.24 6.70 12.16
C PHE A 68 -9.87 6.74 13.54
N LYS A 69 -10.80 7.67 13.76
CA LYS A 69 -11.53 7.80 15.04
C LYS A 69 -12.32 6.54 15.39
N VAL A 70 -12.99 5.93 14.42
CA VAL A 70 -13.72 4.67 14.62
C VAL A 70 -12.73 3.57 14.99
N THR A 71 -11.61 3.44 14.28
CA THR A 71 -10.61 2.39 14.53
C THR A 71 -9.97 2.52 15.92
N ASP A 72 -9.73 3.75 16.40
CA ASP A 72 -9.16 4.01 17.73
C ASP A 72 -10.02 3.43 18.88
N ASN A 73 -11.32 3.23 18.66
CA ASN A 73 -12.23 2.65 19.65
C ASN A 73 -12.20 1.11 19.71
N TYR A 74 -11.51 0.44 18.75
CA TYR A 74 -11.56 -1.02 18.59
C TYR A 74 -10.30 -1.76 19.06
N GLY A 75 -9.25 -1.06 19.44
CA GLY A 75 -8.02 -1.67 19.93
C GLY A 75 -6.77 -0.83 19.67
N TYR A 76 -5.63 -1.42 20.02
CA TYR A 76 -4.34 -0.77 19.79
C TYR A 76 -3.76 -1.19 18.43
N TYR A 77 -3.04 -0.27 17.81
CA TYR A 77 -2.30 -0.50 16.58
C TYR A 77 -1.14 0.51 16.44
N ASP A 78 -0.12 0.16 15.66
CA ASP A 78 1.00 1.07 15.44
C ASP A 78 0.65 2.17 14.45
N ASN A 79 -0.04 1.81 13.36
CA ASN A 79 -0.50 2.77 12.38
C ASN A 79 -1.72 2.24 11.60
N ILE A 80 -2.48 3.17 11.03
CA ILE A 80 -3.55 2.90 10.08
C ILE A 80 -3.26 3.68 8.80
N ILE A 81 -3.42 3.01 7.67
CA ILE A 81 -3.12 3.52 6.34
C ILE A 81 -4.34 3.32 5.46
N ILE A 82 -4.81 4.39 4.84
CA ILE A 82 -5.82 4.34 3.78
C ILE A 82 -5.10 4.44 2.44
N THR A 83 -5.48 3.59 1.51
CA THR A 83 -4.89 3.50 0.16
C THR A 83 -5.96 3.20 -0.90
N GLY A 84 -5.55 2.86 -2.12
CA GLY A 84 -6.47 2.43 -3.18
C GLY A 84 -7.20 3.56 -3.90
N SER A 85 -8.31 3.21 -4.56
CA SER A 85 -9.08 4.11 -5.41
C SER A 85 -9.81 5.22 -4.66
N PHE A 86 -10.02 5.07 -3.37
CA PHE A 86 -10.52 6.14 -2.50
C PHE A 86 -9.67 7.42 -2.59
N LEU A 87 -8.37 7.27 -2.88
CA LEU A 87 -7.42 8.39 -3.00
C LEU A 87 -7.41 9.06 -4.37
N ASP A 88 -8.08 8.49 -5.38
CA ASP A 88 -8.19 9.08 -6.72
C ASP A 88 -9.09 10.33 -6.69
N GLU A 89 -8.95 11.20 -7.67
CA GLU A 89 -9.83 12.39 -7.80
C GLU A 89 -11.29 11.99 -7.99
N GLY A 90 -12.20 12.76 -7.42
CA GLY A 90 -13.65 12.52 -7.48
C GLY A 90 -14.11 11.35 -6.59
N PHE A 91 -15.35 10.92 -6.78
CA PHE A 91 -16.02 9.94 -5.90
C PHE A 91 -16.33 8.61 -6.61
N ASN A 92 -15.52 8.22 -7.57
CA ASN A 92 -15.70 6.97 -8.32
C ASN A 92 -14.93 5.80 -7.66
N PHE A 93 -15.25 5.50 -6.41
CA PHE A 93 -14.73 4.36 -5.66
C PHE A 93 -15.91 3.56 -5.06
N GLU A 94 -15.73 2.24 -4.88
CA GLU A 94 -16.74 1.33 -4.33
C GLU A 94 -16.45 0.95 -2.89
N ASP A 95 -15.19 0.96 -2.51
CA ASP A 95 -14.67 0.57 -1.21
C ASP A 95 -13.53 1.49 -0.75
N ILE A 96 -13.12 1.30 0.49
CA ILE A 96 -11.96 1.96 1.07
C ILE A 96 -10.97 0.91 1.55
N ASP A 97 -9.78 0.89 0.95
CA ASP A 97 -8.70 -0.02 1.35
C ASP A 97 -7.98 0.53 2.59
N ILE A 98 -7.99 -0.25 3.66
CA ILE A 98 -7.42 0.12 4.96
C ILE A 98 -6.44 -0.94 5.42
N ILE A 99 -5.20 -0.54 5.68
CA ILE A 99 -4.16 -1.39 6.27
C ILE A 99 -3.96 -0.96 7.72
N ILE A 100 -4.05 -1.90 8.65
CA ILE A 100 -3.80 -1.69 10.08
C ILE A 100 -2.57 -2.47 10.48
N ILE A 101 -1.56 -1.76 10.99
CA ILE A 101 -0.25 -2.32 11.31
C ILE A 101 -0.19 -2.63 12.80
N ASN A 102 0.22 -3.86 13.15
CA ASN A 102 0.31 -4.41 14.50
C ASN A 102 -0.98 -4.23 15.30
N PRO A 103 -2.15 -4.71 14.78
CA PRO A 103 -3.39 -4.65 15.54
C PRO A 103 -3.34 -5.56 16.77
N VAL A 104 -3.84 -5.07 17.91
CA VAL A 104 -3.93 -5.84 19.17
C VAL A 104 -5.39 -5.84 19.63
N ASN A 105 -5.92 -7.03 19.92
CA ASN A 105 -7.30 -7.23 20.37
C ASN A 105 -8.38 -6.61 19.47
N MET A 106 -8.14 -6.64 18.14
CA MET A 106 -9.02 -6.02 17.16
C MET A 106 -9.85 -7.08 16.41
N GLU A 107 -11.17 -7.07 16.61
CA GLU A 107 -12.07 -7.94 15.87
C GLU A 107 -12.40 -7.33 14.50
N LYS A 108 -11.86 -7.96 13.44
CA LYS A 108 -11.93 -7.47 12.06
C LYS A 108 -13.36 -7.21 11.58
N ASP A 109 -14.29 -8.13 11.83
CA ASP A 109 -15.64 -8.03 11.29
C ASP A 109 -16.45 -6.93 12.00
N ARG A 110 -16.30 -6.82 13.31
CA ARG A 110 -16.93 -5.72 14.09
C ARG A 110 -16.40 -4.35 13.65
N LEU A 111 -15.09 -4.24 13.46
CA LEU A 111 -14.48 -2.99 12.97
C LEU A 111 -14.99 -2.65 11.57
N LYS A 112 -15.06 -3.66 10.68
CA LYS A 112 -15.60 -3.49 9.33
C LYS A 112 -17.04 -2.95 9.36
N ASP A 113 -17.90 -3.56 10.14
CA ASP A 113 -19.28 -3.12 10.27
C ASP A 113 -19.39 -1.71 10.85
N SER A 114 -18.60 -1.39 11.86
CA SER A 114 -18.59 -0.05 12.44
C SER A 114 -18.12 1.03 11.47
N ILE A 115 -17.04 0.78 10.70
CA ILE A 115 -16.60 1.72 9.67
C ILE A 115 -17.70 1.92 8.63
N ARG A 116 -18.33 0.83 8.15
CA ARG A 116 -19.42 0.92 7.17
C ARG A 116 -20.60 1.72 7.71
N GLN A 117 -21.01 1.49 8.95
CA GLN A 117 -22.12 2.22 9.59
C GLN A 117 -21.83 3.71 9.74
N ASN A 118 -20.61 4.09 10.07
CA ASN A 118 -20.23 5.48 10.28
C ASN A 118 -19.92 6.25 8.98
N THR A 119 -19.41 5.58 7.94
CA THR A 119 -18.98 6.23 6.71
C THR A 119 -19.91 6.01 5.52
N GLY A 120 -20.78 4.98 5.56
CA GLY A 120 -21.56 4.51 4.43
C GLY A 120 -20.75 3.76 3.36
N ILE A 121 -19.43 3.56 3.57
CA ILE A 121 -18.50 2.96 2.60
C ILE A 121 -18.07 1.59 3.10
N ASN A 122 -18.01 0.60 2.19
CA ASN A 122 -17.51 -0.73 2.54
C ASN A 122 -15.99 -0.69 2.73
N PRO A 123 -15.46 -1.06 3.92
CA PRO A 123 -14.01 -1.13 4.11
C PRO A 123 -13.47 -2.49 3.68
N HIS A 124 -12.34 -2.48 2.99
CA HIS A 124 -11.50 -3.64 2.77
C HIS A 124 -10.34 -3.58 3.76
N LEU A 125 -10.41 -4.38 4.84
CA LEU A 125 -9.45 -4.35 5.93
C LEU A 125 -8.33 -5.38 5.73
N ILE A 126 -7.08 -4.92 5.81
CA ILE A 126 -5.86 -5.73 5.86
C ILE A 126 -5.23 -5.51 7.25
N LEU A 127 -5.26 -6.55 8.09
CA LEU A 127 -4.58 -6.56 9.38
C LEU A 127 -3.24 -7.26 9.19
N ILE A 128 -2.13 -6.58 9.51
CA ILE A 128 -0.79 -7.07 9.19
C ILE A 128 0.20 -6.63 10.27
N ASP A 129 1.15 -7.48 10.62
CA ASP A 129 2.27 -7.10 11.47
C ASP A 129 3.33 -6.28 10.70
N SER A 130 4.16 -5.53 11.43
CA SER A 130 5.19 -4.66 10.84
C SER A 130 6.22 -5.42 10.02
N GLU A 131 6.54 -6.66 10.39
CA GLU A 131 7.53 -7.45 9.66
C GLU A 131 6.98 -7.89 8.31
N SER A 132 5.77 -8.45 8.30
CA SER A 132 5.05 -8.84 7.08
C SER A 132 4.76 -7.66 6.17
N PHE A 133 4.39 -6.50 6.73
CA PHE A 133 4.22 -5.26 5.99
C PHE A 133 5.51 -4.83 5.28
N ASN A 134 6.64 -4.81 5.99
CA ASN A 134 7.94 -4.47 5.43
C ASN A 134 8.41 -5.50 4.39
N LYS A 135 8.20 -6.81 4.63
CA LYS A 135 8.46 -7.86 3.64
C LYS A 135 7.62 -7.68 2.38
N GLY A 136 6.35 -7.33 2.53
CA GLY A 136 5.46 -7.01 1.41
C GLY A 136 6.03 -5.89 0.53
N ILE A 137 6.39 -4.75 1.12
CA ILE A 137 7.00 -3.63 0.38
C ILE A 137 8.28 -4.03 -0.34
N LYS A 138 9.10 -4.90 0.26
CA LYS A 138 10.37 -5.32 -0.31
C LYS A 138 10.24 -6.30 -1.47
N ARG A 139 9.29 -7.25 -1.38
CA ARG A 139 9.20 -8.43 -2.23
C ARG A 139 8.05 -8.43 -3.22
N ASP A 140 7.00 -7.65 -2.94
CA ASP A 140 5.75 -7.67 -3.70
C ASP A 140 5.54 -6.35 -4.44
N PRO A 141 5.64 -6.34 -5.80
CA PRO A 141 5.43 -5.15 -6.61
C PRO A 141 4.02 -4.58 -6.49
N LEU A 142 3.01 -5.43 -6.30
CA LEU A 142 1.62 -5.00 -6.22
C LEU A 142 1.31 -4.38 -4.85
N PHE A 143 1.85 -4.97 -3.77
CA PHE A 143 1.76 -4.39 -2.44
C PHE A 143 2.52 -3.06 -2.36
N ARG A 144 3.70 -2.98 -2.99
CA ARG A 144 4.49 -1.74 -3.09
C ARG A 144 3.74 -0.64 -3.83
N LEU A 145 3.09 -0.98 -4.94
CA LEU A 145 2.23 -0.05 -5.69
C LEU A 145 1.03 0.39 -4.87
N MET A 146 0.43 -0.51 -4.09
CA MET A 146 -0.71 -0.19 -3.24
C MET A 146 -0.38 0.92 -2.23
N VAL A 147 0.86 0.93 -1.70
CA VAL A 147 1.33 1.95 -0.74
C VAL A 147 2.15 3.08 -1.38
N ASP A 148 2.12 3.25 -2.71
CA ASP A 148 2.77 4.36 -3.41
C ASP A 148 2.13 5.71 -3.07
N ARG A 149 0.82 5.70 -2.84
CA ARG A 149 0.03 6.83 -2.32
C ARG A 149 -0.75 6.35 -1.11
N TYR A 150 -0.73 7.12 -0.06
CA TYR A 150 -1.51 6.78 1.13
C TYR A 150 -1.81 7.98 2.01
N VAL A 151 -2.79 7.77 2.88
CA VAL A 151 -3.09 8.66 4.00
C VAL A 151 -3.00 7.84 5.29
N SER A 152 -2.36 8.37 6.31
CA SER A 152 -2.17 7.64 7.56
C SER A 152 -2.42 8.50 8.79
N ALA A 153 -2.76 7.86 9.90
CA ALA A 153 -2.94 8.52 11.19
C ALA A 153 -1.62 8.94 11.85
N ARG A 154 -0.52 8.26 11.49
CA ARG A 154 0.83 8.56 11.99
C ARG A 154 1.80 8.62 10.82
N ARG A 155 2.84 9.45 10.95
CA ARG A 155 3.88 9.55 9.92
C ARG A 155 4.52 8.18 9.71
N ALA A 156 4.45 7.68 8.48
CA ALA A 156 5.08 6.44 8.07
C ALA A 156 6.27 6.74 7.15
N ILE A 157 7.38 6.01 7.36
CA ILE A 157 8.55 6.05 6.49
C ILE A 157 8.85 4.61 6.10
N PHE A 158 8.64 4.28 4.83
CA PHE A 158 8.89 2.95 4.31
C PHE A 158 10.30 2.86 3.71
N ARG A 159 10.99 1.77 4.00
CA ARG A 159 12.28 1.47 3.35
C ARG A 159 12.02 1.08 1.90
N LYS A 160 12.83 1.65 1.01
CA LYS A 160 12.71 1.40 -0.44
C LYS A 160 13.60 0.24 -0.95
N ASP A 161 14.30 -0.46 -0.06
CA ASP A 161 15.08 -1.64 -0.41
C ASP A 161 14.20 -2.70 -1.07
N ARG A 162 14.80 -3.52 -1.94
CA ARG A 162 14.10 -4.48 -2.77
C ARG A 162 14.77 -5.85 -2.67
N GLU A 163 13.93 -6.86 -2.62
CA GLU A 163 14.32 -8.25 -2.65
C GLU A 163 13.42 -8.96 -3.66
N ILE A 164 13.98 -9.37 -4.79
CA ILE A 164 13.18 -9.95 -5.87
C ILE A 164 12.87 -11.42 -5.53
N ASN A 165 11.58 -11.73 -5.44
CA ASN A 165 11.08 -13.09 -5.32
C ASN A 165 10.51 -13.53 -6.68
N TYR A 166 11.34 -14.15 -7.50
CA TYR A 166 10.96 -14.56 -8.85
C TYR A 166 9.77 -15.53 -8.88
N LYS A 167 9.63 -16.42 -7.88
CA LYS A 167 8.47 -17.31 -7.76
C LYS A 167 7.16 -16.54 -7.55
N LEU A 168 7.18 -15.48 -6.75
CA LEU A 168 6.02 -14.61 -6.56
C LEU A 168 5.69 -13.85 -7.85
N LEU A 169 6.72 -13.34 -8.56
CA LEU A 169 6.53 -12.65 -9.83
C LEU A 169 5.93 -13.55 -10.89
N ASP A 170 6.35 -14.82 -10.97
CA ASP A 170 5.81 -15.82 -11.89
C ASP A 170 4.32 -16.08 -11.61
N ILE A 171 3.94 -16.26 -10.34
CA ILE A 171 2.53 -16.43 -9.95
C ILE A 171 1.67 -15.23 -10.37
N TYR A 172 2.19 -14.02 -10.21
CA TYR A 172 1.48 -12.82 -10.65
C TYR A 172 1.42 -12.71 -12.17
N LEU A 173 2.48 -13.12 -12.86
CA LEU A 173 2.51 -13.12 -14.31
C LEU A 173 1.48 -14.07 -14.90
N LEU A 174 1.29 -15.26 -14.32
CA LEU A 174 0.24 -16.19 -14.72
C LEU A 174 -1.16 -15.56 -14.67
N LYS A 175 -1.47 -14.77 -13.65
CA LYS A 175 -2.75 -14.05 -13.57
C LYS A 175 -2.89 -13.02 -14.69
N ASN A 176 -1.79 -12.38 -15.08
CA ASN A 176 -1.80 -11.37 -16.14
C ASN A 176 -1.88 -11.96 -17.55
N LYS A 177 -1.59 -13.27 -17.72
CA LYS A 177 -1.79 -13.99 -18.97
C LYS A 177 -3.24 -13.92 -19.44
N ASN A 178 -4.18 -13.92 -18.50
CA ASN A 178 -5.60 -13.75 -18.78
C ASN A 178 -5.91 -12.46 -19.57
N LEU A 179 -5.14 -11.38 -19.38
CA LEU A 179 -5.34 -10.14 -20.15
C LEU A 179 -5.10 -10.34 -21.65
N ILE A 180 -4.22 -11.30 -22.02
CA ILE A 180 -3.91 -11.63 -23.41
C ILE A 180 -4.94 -12.61 -23.96
N GLU A 181 -5.29 -13.65 -23.21
CA GLU A 181 -6.12 -14.76 -23.65
C GLU A 181 -7.62 -14.44 -23.59
N GLY A 182 -8.02 -13.62 -22.62
CA GLY A 182 -9.42 -13.28 -22.35
C GLY A 182 -9.74 -11.81 -22.44
N TYR A 183 -9.01 -11.02 -23.24
CA TYR A 183 -9.13 -9.57 -23.29
C TYR A 183 -10.58 -9.06 -23.38
N ASP A 184 -11.41 -9.66 -24.19
CA ASP A 184 -12.80 -9.24 -24.42
C ASP A 184 -13.74 -9.60 -23.26
N LEU A 185 -13.35 -10.53 -22.41
CA LEU A 185 -14.14 -10.98 -21.27
C LEU A 185 -14.05 -10.02 -20.08
N PHE A 186 -13.05 -9.11 -20.09
CA PHE A 186 -12.79 -8.20 -18.99
C PHE A 186 -13.42 -6.83 -19.23
N SER A 187 -13.98 -6.26 -18.17
CA SER A 187 -14.40 -4.86 -18.15
C SER A 187 -13.18 -3.92 -18.33
N ILE A 188 -13.41 -2.70 -18.74
CA ILE A 188 -12.38 -1.65 -18.87
C ILE A 188 -11.55 -1.52 -17.59
N ARG A 189 -12.21 -1.49 -16.43
CA ARG A 189 -11.55 -1.40 -15.11
C ARG A 189 -10.61 -2.59 -14.87
N GLN A 190 -11.06 -3.80 -15.18
CA GLN A 190 -10.24 -5.01 -15.03
C GLN A 190 -9.05 -5.02 -15.99
N ARG A 191 -9.22 -4.62 -17.25
CA ARG A 191 -8.13 -4.52 -18.23
C ARG A 191 -7.07 -3.52 -17.77
N LYS A 192 -7.48 -2.33 -17.32
CA LYS A 192 -6.57 -1.31 -16.75
C LYS A 192 -5.80 -1.84 -15.56
N LYS A 193 -6.48 -2.56 -14.64
CA LYS A 193 -5.84 -3.15 -13.47
C LYS A 193 -4.80 -4.20 -13.88
N LEU A 194 -5.16 -5.15 -14.74
CA LEU A 194 -4.24 -6.20 -15.19
C LEU A 194 -3.03 -5.63 -15.95
N LEU A 195 -3.23 -4.62 -16.80
CA LEU A 195 -2.12 -3.93 -17.49
C LEU A 195 -1.19 -3.24 -16.49
N ARG A 196 -1.74 -2.55 -15.52
CA ARG A 196 -0.97 -1.88 -14.45
C ARG A 196 -0.18 -2.89 -13.62
N ASP A 197 -0.80 -4.02 -13.27
CA ASP A 197 -0.17 -5.09 -12.51
C ASP A 197 0.99 -5.71 -13.32
N PHE A 198 0.78 -5.99 -14.61
CA PHE A 198 1.83 -6.46 -15.53
C PHE A 198 3.03 -5.51 -15.59
N ILE A 199 2.80 -4.22 -15.79
CA ILE A 199 3.88 -3.22 -15.85
C ILE A 199 4.58 -3.08 -14.49
N SER A 200 3.85 -3.21 -13.38
CA SER A 200 4.45 -3.21 -12.03
C SER A 200 5.43 -4.36 -11.84
N ILE A 201 5.06 -5.57 -12.27
CA ILE A 201 5.94 -6.75 -12.23
C ILE A 201 7.18 -6.52 -13.10
N LYS A 202 7.00 -6.00 -14.32
CA LYS A 202 8.09 -5.68 -15.23
C LYS A 202 9.08 -4.69 -14.61
N LEU A 203 8.61 -3.54 -14.16
CA LEU A 203 9.46 -2.53 -13.53
C LEU A 203 10.18 -3.07 -12.30
N PHE A 204 9.48 -3.87 -11.48
CA PHE A 204 10.06 -4.47 -10.29
C PHE A 204 11.17 -5.45 -10.63
N SER A 205 10.97 -6.35 -11.61
CA SER A 205 11.97 -7.32 -12.06
C SER A 205 13.21 -6.67 -12.69
N GLU A 206 13.02 -5.51 -13.34
CA GLU A 206 14.10 -4.70 -13.94
C GLU A 206 14.79 -3.76 -12.93
N ASN A 207 14.50 -3.89 -11.65
CA ASN A 207 15.01 -3.03 -10.58
C ASN A 207 14.68 -1.53 -10.77
N LYS A 208 13.59 -1.21 -11.45
CA LYS A 208 13.07 0.15 -11.65
C LYS A 208 12.08 0.53 -10.57
N GLU A 209 11.86 1.81 -10.37
CA GLU A 209 10.87 2.31 -9.39
C GLU A 209 9.45 1.93 -9.80
N VAL A 210 8.67 1.39 -8.83
CA VAL A 210 7.27 1.01 -9.02
C VAL A 210 6.39 2.07 -8.36
N THR A 211 5.95 3.02 -9.15
CA THR A 211 5.04 4.11 -8.77
C THR A 211 3.98 4.27 -9.87
N ILE A 212 2.87 4.92 -9.55
CA ILE A 212 1.84 5.21 -10.55
C ILE A 212 2.44 5.96 -11.74
N LYS A 213 3.27 6.98 -11.47
CA LYS A 213 3.94 7.78 -12.52
C LYS A 213 4.89 6.97 -13.39
N SER A 214 5.69 6.06 -12.80
CA SER A 214 6.61 5.22 -13.57
C SER A 214 5.85 4.19 -14.43
N ILE A 215 4.73 3.68 -13.94
CA ILE A 215 3.85 2.77 -14.67
C ILE A 215 3.22 3.48 -15.87
N GLU A 216 2.64 4.65 -15.69
CA GLU A 216 2.08 5.46 -16.79
C GLU A 216 3.11 5.78 -17.85
N LYS A 217 4.33 6.18 -17.42
CA LYS A 217 5.45 6.43 -18.33
C LYS A 217 5.82 5.19 -19.14
N GLU A 218 5.91 4.02 -18.50
CA GLU A 218 6.26 2.77 -19.15
C GLU A 218 5.15 2.31 -20.11
N ILE A 219 3.88 2.43 -19.73
CA ILE A 219 2.74 2.16 -20.61
C ILE A 219 2.81 3.04 -21.87
N ASN A 220 3.02 4.35 -21.69
CA ASN A 220 3.09 5.30 -22.79
C ASN A 220 4.31 5.01 -23.71
N MET A 221 5.43 4.60 -23.15
CA MET A 221 6.63 4.22 -23.91
C MET A 221 6.39 2.93 -24.70
N LEU A 222 5.78 1.94 -24.09
CA LEU A 222 5.56 0.64 -24.73
C LEU A 222 4.41 0.68 -25.75
N PHE A 223 3.31 1.32 -25.45
CA PHE A 223 2.10 1.20 -26.25
C PHE A 223 1.71 2.49 -26.97
N GLY A 224 2.30 3.63 -26.63
CA GLY A 224 1.98 4.96 -27.16
C GLY A 224 1.13 5.77 -26.17
N LYS A 225 1.13 7.10 -26.39
CA LYS A 225 0.26 8.00 -25.61
C LYS A 225 -1.19 7.68 -25.92
N ASP A 226 -2.03 7.86 -24.95
CA ASP A 226 -3.50 7.76 -25.07
C ASP A 226 -4.02 6.35 -25.39
N ILE A 227 -3.13 5.32 -25.39
CA ILE A 227 -3.54 3.93 -25.68
C ILE A 227 -4.65 3.46 -24.74
N ILE A 228 -4.60 3.90 -23.48
CA ILE A 228 -5.63 3.56 -22.48
C ILE A 228 -6.97 4.16 -22.86
N GLU A 229 -6.99 5.41 -23.33
CA GLU A 229 -8.23 6.05 -23.73
C GLU A 229 -8.76 5.47 -25.04
N ASN A 230 -7.91 5.37 -26.05
CA ASN A 230 -8.32 4.92 -27.37
C ASN A 230 -8.75 3.44 -27.39
N LEU A 231 -8.01 2.55 -26.75
CA LEU A 231 -8.31 1.11 -26.75
C LEU A 231 -9.42 0.71 -25.78
N PHE A 232 -9.48 1.36 -24.63
CA PHE A 232 -10.45 0.96 -23.63
C PHE A 232 -11.81 1.63 -23.80
N TYR A 233 -11.88 2.80 -24.42
CA TYR A 233 -13.15 3.54 -24.59
C TYR A 233 -13.67 3.55 -26.03
N TYR A 234 -12.80 3.56 -27.03
CA TYR A 234 -13.19 3.76 -28.43
C TYR A 234 -12.86 2.60 -29.39
N GLY A 235 -12.35 1.51 -28.86
CA GLY A 235 -11.87 0.25 -29.41
C GLY A 235 -12.04 -0.01 -30.93
N ASN A 236 -11.08 0.41 -31.73
CA ASN A 236 -10.89 -0.09 -33.08
C ASN A 236 -10.26 -1.50 -33.02
N ASN A 237 -10.83 -2.47 -33.74
CA ASN A 237 -10.34 -3.85 -33.75
C ASN A 237 -8.87 -3.98 -34.21
N GLU A 238 -8.44 -3.16 -35.14
CA GLU A 238 -7.06 -3.16 -35.64
C GLU A 238 -6.06 -2.69 -34.55
N GLU A 239 -6.36 -1.61 -33.85
CA GLU A 239 -5.55 -1.11 -32.73
C GLU A 239 -5.51 -2.11 -31.58
N LYS A 240 -6.63 -2.76 -31.29
CA LYS A 240 -6.73 -3.83 -30.32
C LYS A 240 -5.79 -4.99 -30.65
N HIS A 241 -5.81 -5.47 -31.91
CA HIS A 241 -4.92 -6.56 -32.35
C HIS A 241 -3.44 -6.16 -32.25
N LYS A 242 -3.08 -4.94 -32.63
CA LYS A 242 -1.72 -4.40 -32.49
C LYS A 242 -1.31 -4.35 -31.00
N PHE A 243 -2.19 -3.88 -30.13
CA PHE A 243 -1.94 -3.83 -28.70
C PHE A 243 -1.73 -5.22 -28.09
N ILE A 244 -2.62 -6.17 -28.35
CA ILE A 244 -2.54 -7.54 -27.82
C ILE A 244 -1.26 -8.23 -28.34
N SER A 245 -0.94 -8.10 -29.62
CA SER A 245 0.30 -8.65 -30.19
C SER A 245 1.54 -8.10 -29.49
N LYS A 246 1.60 -6.80 -29.25
CA LYS A 246 2.69 -6.15 -28.54
C LYS A 246 2.76 -6.55 -27.08
N LEU A 247 1.61 -6.61 -26.39
CA LEU A 247 1.52 -7.08 -25.02
C LEU A 247 2.03 -8.52 -24.88
N LYS A 248 1.64 -9.41 -25.79
CA LYS A 248 2.11 -10.80 -25.83
C LYS A 248 3.64 -10.89 -26.01
N LYS A 249 4.21 -10.05 -26.87
CA LYS A 249 5.66 -9.97 -27.06
C LYS A 249 6.39 -9.55 -25.78
N GLU A 250 5.89 -8.51 -25.11
CA GLU A 250 6.49 -8.02 -23.85
C GLU A 250 6.28 -9.03 -22.70
N PHE A 251 5.12 -9.71 -22.68
CA PHE A 251 4.85 -10.78 -21.73
C PHE A 251 5.85 -11.93 -21.85
N ASN A 252 6.06 -12.45 -23.05
CA ASN A 252 6.99 -13.56 -23.29
C ASN A 252 8.46 -13.18 -22.94
N LYS A 253 8.85 -11.92 -23.17
CA LYS A 253 10.18 -11.43 -22.74
C LYS A 253 10.30 -11.42 -21.22
N LEU A 254 9.26 -10.93 -20.52
CA LEU A 254 9.26 -10.85 -19.08
C LEU A 254 9.23 -12.24 -18.44
N GLU A 255 8.41 -13.15 -18.97
CA GLU A 255 8.32 -14.56 -18.54
C GLU A 255 9.69 -15.24 -18.64
N LYS A 256 10.35 -15.12 -19.80
CA LYS A 256 11.70 -15.65 -20.01
C LYS A 256 12.69 -15.07 -19.00
N HIS A 257 12.69 -13.76 -18.81
CA HIS A 257 13.56 -13.08 -17.85
C HIS A 257 13.34 -13.58 -16.40
N ILE A 258 12.09 -13.77 -15.98
CA ILE A 258 11.75 -14.27 -14.64
C ILE A 258 12.22 -15.71 -14.46
N LEU A 259 11.98 -16.60 -15.44
CA LEU A 259 12.35 -18.00 -15.38
C LEU A 259 13.87 -18.18 -15.34
N GLU A 260 14.62 -17.51 -16.23
CA GLU A 260 16.08 -17.56 -16.25
C GLU A 260 16.72 -17.12 -14.92
N ASN A 261 16.19 -16.04 -14.33
CA ASN A 261 16.70 -15.55 -13.05
C ASN A 261 16.26 -16.44 -11.86
N TYR A 262 15.09 -17.06 -11.93
CA TYR A 262 14.67 -18.04 -10.94
C TYR A 262 15.60 -19.26 -10.93
N GLU A 263 15.90 -19.85 -12.09
CA GLU A 263 16.82 -20.99 -12.19
C GLU A 263 18.23 -20.64 -11.68
N ASN A 264 18.74 -19.44 -12.02
CA ASN A 264 20.03 -18.98 -11.55
C ASN A 264 20.05 -18.79 -10.01
N SER A 265 18.96 -18.29 -9.43
CA SER A 265 18.85 -18.12 -7.97
C SER A 265 18.85 -19.46 -7.22
N GLN A 266 18.26 -20.51 -7.79
CA GLN A 266 18.29 -21.87 -7.23
C GLN A 266 19.67 -22.51 -7.25
N LYS A 267 20.45 -22.29 -8.30
CA LYS A 267 21.84 -22.79 -8.40
C LYS A 267 22.76 -22.18 -7.36
N ILE A 268 22.55 -20.92 -6.98
CA ILE A 268 23.35 -20.21 -5.97
C ILE A 268 22.99 -20.64 -4.54
N SER A 269 21.72 -20.96 -4.29
CA SER A 269 21.23 -21.36 -2.96
C SER A 269 21.42 -22.85 -2.64
N GLY A 270 21.84 -23.67 -3.61
CA GLY A 270 22.11 -25.12 -3.47
C GLY A 270 23.55 -25.47 -3.10
N HIS A 271 24.38 -24.49 -2.76
CA HIS A 271 25.70 -24.61 -2.18
C HIS A 271 25.71 -23.96 -0.79
#